data_e5df07da5b6488684ea0bf739348c1c7
#
_entry.id   e5df07da5b6488684ea0bf739348c1c7
#
_cell.length_a   1.000
_cell.length_b   1.000
_cell.length_c   1.000
_cell.angle_alpha   90.00
_cell.angle_beta   90.00
_cell.angle_gamma   90.00
#
_symmetry.space_group_name_H-M   'P 1'
#
loop_
_entity.id
_entity.type
_entity.pdbx_description
1 polymer ?
#
loop_
_entity_poly.entity_id
_entity_poly.type
_entity_poly.pdbx_seq_one_letter_code
_entity_poly.pdbx_strand_id
1 'polypeptide(L)'
;MKSTALFRLTFVYHPKNQNEAAEYESALARAFSTVTRAPFVSNLDVPLDVWDRVEFKSITDKSAWDILEGNDAIIRNTLYVVLLTEQLVNDPLMSQVLDSIAARVHAARKVGGHDLLAYSLSTIAIRKAPPVFSNRQVKNAASLGEDRIIAHKLGLIALHRTRLILGAEKEPETLKLFISHAKHDGIFFAQALENCIRDIPELEAWYDAKDIGNGEEWLAAIQEAAGACVFVALRTNAYEFRTICLDEFMVAFSNGMPMVVVDALMQSVSGPSAVPFAAVPNIRIEDGNTYRVLTAALREHIRLLLMRNVAGERSDATTPSQVWLRLPSPAAAKLAIAFRQASPSALWLVPKAQTRPEEFSALRDWLATSNPPIELDYLESAR
;
A
#
# COMPACT_ATOMS: atom_id res chain seq x y z
N MET A 1 11.99 17.26 16.55
CA MET A 1 10.74 16.66 17.03
C MET A 1 10.74 15.18 16.63
N LYS A 2 10.50 14.25 17.56
CA LYS A 2 10.30 12.84 17.16
C LYS A 2 8.99 12.78 16.36
N SER A 3 9.07 12.33 15.11
CA SER A 3 7.89 12.10 14.26
C SER A 3 6.99 11.11 14.98
N THR A 4 5.76 11.48 15.30
CA THR A 4 4.76 10.55 15.84
C THR A 4 4.40 9.51 14.78
N ALA A 5 4.44 8.24 15.14
CA ALA A 5 4.03 7.18 14.23
C ALA A 5 2.55 7.36 13.84
N LEU A 6 2.26 7.25 12.54
CA LEU A 6 0.89 7.33 12.02
C LEU A 6 0.15 6.01 12.12
N PHE A 7 0.91 4.91 12.11
CA PHE A 7 0.39 3.57 12.11
C PHE A 7 1.34 2.63 12.85
N ARG A 8 0.79 1.65 13.57
CA ARG A 8 1.53 0.58 14.20
C ARG A 8 1.01 -0.78 13.77
N LEU A 9 1.92 -1.68 13.40
CA LEU A 9 1.65 -3.10 13.31
C LEU A 9 2.22 -3.79 14.55
N THR A 10 1.38 -4.48 15.30
CA THR A 10 1.76 -5.22 16.49
C THR A 10 1.57 -6.71 16.25
N PHE A 11 2.67 -7.47 16.22
CA PHE A 11 2.63 -8.92 16.10
C PHE A 11 2.72 -9.57 17.48
N VAL A 12 1.75 -10.40 17.82
CA VAL A 12 1.62 -11.03 19.14
C VAL A 12 1.69 -12.55 19.02
N TYR A 13 2.63 -13.14 19.72
CA TYR A 13 2.79 -14.60 19.79
C TYR A 13 3.37 -15.03 21.13
N HIS A 14 3.23 -16.32 21.48
CA HIS A 14 3.81 -16.85 22.71
C HIS A 14 5.28 -17.24 22.49
N PRO A 15 6.22 -16.97 23.43
CA PRO A 15 7.66 -17.21 23.23
C PRO A 15 8.00 -18.68 22.95
N LYS A 16 7.20 -19.62 23.47
CA LYS A 16 7.37 -21.05 23.15
C LYS A 16 7.09 -21.41 21.69
N ASN A 17 6.45 -20.51 20.95
CA ASN A 17 6.16 -20.66 19.51
C ASN A 17 7.05 -19.76 18.65
N GLN A 18 8.22 -19.39 19.13
CA GLN A 18 9.13 -18.49 18.42
C GLN A 18 9.57 -19.06 17.05
N ASN A 19 9.76 -20.37 16.96
CA ASN A 19 10.17 -20.99 15.69
C ASN A 19 9.07 -20.89 14.64
N GLU A 20 7.82 -21.20 15.00
CA GLU A 20 6.66 -21.07 14.10
C GLU A 20 6.36 -19.60 13.78
N ALA A 21 6.55 -18.70 14.75
CA ALA A 21 6.33 -17.28 14.57
C ALA A 21 7.38 -16.58 13.70
N ALA A 22 8.62 -17.08 13.69
CA ALA A 22 9.75 -16.40 13.02
C ALA A 22 9.53 -16.16 11.52
N GLU A 23 8.90 -17.08 10.82
CA GLU A 23 8.62 -16.94 9.40
C GLU A 23 7.53 -15.89 9.16
N TYR A 24 6.47 -15.89 9.96
CA TYR A 24 5.40 -14.89 9.92
C TYR A 24 5.91 -13.50 10.29
N GLU A 25 6.72 -13.40 11.35
CA GLU A 25 7.35 -12.16 11.77
C GLU A 25 8.23 -11.58 10.67
N SER A 26 9.06 -12.43 10.05
CA SER A 26 9.92 -12.04 8.93
C SER A 26 9.11 -11.59 7.71
N ALA A 27 8.00 -12.25 7.39
CA ALA A 27 7.13 -11.86 6.28
C ALA A 27 6.43 -10.52 6.54
N LEU A 28 5.90 -10.31 7.74
CA LEU A 28 5.31 -9.05 8.17
C LEU A 28 6.36 -7.93 8.17
N ALA A 29 7.53 -8.17 8.75
CA ALA A 29 8.63 -7.21 8.74
C ALA A 29 9.01 -6.82 7.31
N ARG A 30 9.12 -7.76 6.37
CA ARG A 30 9.37 -7.46 4.95
C ARG A 30 8.25 -6.68 4.30
N ALA A 31 6.99 -7.01 4.58
CA ALA A 31 5.83 -6.30 4.04
C ALA A 31 5.78 -4.85 4.51
N PHE A 32 6.18 -4.57 5.74
CA PHE A 32 6.12 -3.26 6.38
C PHE A 32 7.47 -2.55 6.50
N SER A 33 8.60 -3.17 6.10
CA SER A 33 9.91 -2.53 6.20
C SER A 33 10.03 -1.36 5.23
N THR A 34 10.72 -0.32 5.66
CA THR A 34 11.13 0.82 4.83
C THR A 34 12.17 0.41 3.79
N VAL A 35 12.83 -0.73 3.99
CA VAL A 35 13.94 -1.23 3.17
C VAL A 35 13.41 -2.16 2.07
N THR A 36 12.54 -1.69 1.19
CA THR A 36 12.61 -2.15 -0.18
C THR A 36 13.53 -1.18 -0.93
N ARG A 37 14.83 -1.32 -0.73
CA ARG A 37 15.78 -0.88 -1.72
C ARG A 37 15.39 -1.60 -3.02
N ALA A 38 14.73 -0.87 -3.90
CA ALA A 38 14.77 -1.27 -5.29
C ALA A 38 16.27 -1.45 -5.60
N PRO A 39 16.72 -2.59 -6.12
CA PRO A 39 18.15 -2.86 -6.31
C PRO A 39 18.84 -1.88 -7.27
N PHE A 40 18.12 -0.89 -7.81
CA PHE A 40 18.60 0.11 -8.75
C PHE A 40 18.63 1.55 -8.21
N VAL A 41 18.24 1.81 -6.96
CA VAL A 41 18.36 3.16 -6.37
C VAL A 41 19.38 3.12 -5.23
N SER A 42 20.61 2.71 -5.55
CA SER A 42 21.67 2.51 -4.57
C SER A 42 22.36 3.80 -4.10
N ASN A 43 22.01 4.99 -4.59
CA ASN A 43 22.74 6.22 -4.30
C ASN A 43 21.86 7.45 -4.01
N LEU A 44 20.58 7.30 -3.75
CA LEU A 44 19.79 8.38 -3.19
C LEU A 44 19.66 8.11 -1.69
N ASP A 45 20.30 8.93 -0.88
CA ASP A 45 19.88 9.17 0.49
C ASP A 45 18.41 9.57 0.41
N VAL A 46 17.51 8.59 0.60
CA VAL A 46 16.06 8.81 0.59
C VAL A 46 15.73 9.39 1.96
N PRO A 47 15.55 10.72 2.08
CA PRO A 47 15.13 11.30 3.32
C PRO A 47 13.72 10.79 3.63
N LEU A 48 13.45 10.51 4.89
CA LEU A 48 12.19 10.23 5.57
C LEU A 48 10.97 10.06 4.66
N ASP A 49 10.77 8.86 4.14
CA ASP A 49 9.51 8.48 3.50
C ASP A 49 8.41 8.40 4.57
N VAL A 50 7.16 8.58 4.19
CA VAL A 50 6.00 8.39 5.09
C VAL A 50 5.98 7.02 5.74
N TRP A 51 6.66 6.02 5.16
CA TRP A 51 6.88 4.70 5.76
C TRP A 51 7.70 4.72 7.05
N ASP A 52 8.54 5.73 7.29
CA ASP A 52 9.26 5.91 8.56
C ASP A 52 8.31 6.24 9.72
N ARG A 53 7.06 6.57 9.42
CA ARG A 53 5.98 6.78 10.39
C ARG A 53 5.14 5.51 10.63
N VAL A 54 5.56 4.37 10.10
CA VAL A 54 4.99 3.04 10.37
C VAL A 54 5.89 2.31 11.35
N GLU A 55 5.34 1.97 12.51
CA GLU A 55 6.04 1.24 13.56
C GLU A 55 5.68 -0.26 13.51
N PHE A 56 6.69 -1.13 13.56
CA PHE A 56 6.52 -2.57 13.72
C PHE A 56 7.01 -3.00 15.10
N LYS A 57 6.18 -3.73 15.86
CA LYS A 57 6.50 -4.26 17.20
C LYS A 57 6.09 -5.71 17.33
N SER A 58 6.92 -6.50 17.97
CA SER A 58 6.60 -7.86 18.40
C SER A 58 6.38 -7.91 19.91
N ILE A 59 5.32 -8.57 20.34
CA ILE A 59 4.92 -8.73 21.74
C ILE A 59 4.89 -10.21 22.05
N THR A 60 5.78 -10.62 22.95
CA THR A 60 5.94 -12.02 23.37
C THR A 60 5.62 -12.24 24.84
N ASP A 61 5.45 -11.18 25.62
CA ASP A 61 5.14 -11.24 27.04
C ASP A 61 4.34 -10.01 27.51
N LYS A 62 3.79 -10.11 28.73
CA LYS A 62 2.98 -9.04 29.31
C LYS A 62 3.79 -7.78 29.59
N SER A 63 5.07 -7.89 29.92
CA SER A 63 5.94 -6.73 30.20
C SER A 63 6.15 -5.89 28.93
N ALA A 64 6.42 -6.55 27.80
CA ALA A 64 6.51 -5.86 26.51
C ALA A 64 5.19 -5.14 26.13
N TRP A 65 4.04 -5.78 26.46
CA TRP A 65 2.74 -5.16 26.29
C TRP A 65 2.55 -3.91 27.17
N ASP A 66 2.89 -3.99 28.45
CA ASP A 66 2.73 -2.86 29.40
C ASP A 66 3.59 -1.66 29.00
N ILE A 67 4.81 -1.90 28.50
CA ILE A 67 5.66 -0.84 27.94
C ILE A 67 4.99 -0.21 26.72
N LEU A 68 4.39 -1.04 25.86
CA LEU A 68 3.69 -0.55 24.68
C LEU A 68 2.48 0.31 25.08
N GLU A 69 1.66 -0.15 26.02
CA GLU A 69 0.48 0.57 26.54
C GLU A 69 0.84 1.90 27.16
N GLY A 70 1.91 1.95 27.95
CA GLY A 70 2.38 3.20 28.59
C GLY A 70 2.78 4.28 27.57
N ASN A 71 3.13 3.90 26.36
CA ASN A 71 3.53 4.80 25.27
C ASN A 71 2.39 5.07 24.27
N ASP A 72 1.22 4.46 24.44
CA ASP A 72 0.15 4.40 23.42
C ASP A 72 -0.68 5.69 23.27
N ALA A 73 -0.50 6.68 24.14
CA ALA A 73 -1.26 7.93 24.06
C ALA A 73 -1.12 8.70 22.74
N ILE A 74 -0.26 8.22 21.82
CA ILE A 74 0.19 8.94 20.64
C ILE A 74 -0.19 8.25 19.32
N ILE A 75 -0.45 6.92 19.31
CA ILE A 75 -0.71 6.19 18.06
C ILE A 75 -2.18 5.86 17.89
N ARG A 76 -2.79 6.50 16.90
CA ARG A 76 -4.24 6.40 16.65
C ARG A 76 -4.65 5.13 15.89
N ASN A 77 -3.74 4.58 15.06
CA ASN A 77 -4.02 3.49 14.13
C ASN A 77 -3.13 2.30 14.41
N THR A 78 -3.73 1.15 14.75
CA THR A 78 -2.96 -0.08 15.04
C THR A 78 -3.63 -1.31 14.43
N LEU A 79 -2.85 -2.12 13.72
CA LEU A 79 -3.24 -3.47 13.35
C LEU A 79 -2.57 -4.47 14.30
N TYR A 80 -3.38 -5.21 15.03
CA TYR A 80 -2.91 -6.34 15.81
C TYR A 80 -2.94 -7.59 14.95
N VAL A 81 -1.80 -8.23 14.77
CA VAL A 81 -1.67 -9.56 14.14
C VAL A 81 -1.34 -10.55 15.23
N VAL A 82 -2.19 -11.54 15.45
CA VAL A 82 -2.06 -12.48 16.57
C VAL A 82 -1.93 -13.90 16.08
N LEU A 83 -0.84 -14.57 16.43
CA LEU A 83 -0.68 -16.00 16.20
C LEU A 83 -1.28 -16.79 17.38
N LEU A 84 -2.52 -17.25 17.20
CA LEU A 84 -3.25 -18.00 18.20
C LEU A 84 -2.71 -19.43 18.30
N THR A 85 -2.09 -19.74 19.43
CA THR A 85 -1.61 -21.08 19.79
C THR A 85 -2.22 -21.49 21.13
N GLU A 86 -2.16 -22.77 21.46
CA GLU A 86 -2.64 -23.26 22.77
C GLU A 86 -1.81 -22.69 23.90
N GLN A 87 -0.52 -22.48 23.69
CA GLN A 87 0.37 -21.85 24.65
C GLN A 87 -0.08 -20.42 24.95
N LEU A 88 -0.38 -19.64 23.90
CA LEU A 88 -0.80 -18.25 24.04
C LEU A 88 -2.09 -18.08 24.84
N VAL A 89 -3.12 -18.89 24.52
CA VAL A 89 -4.44 -18.78 25.16
C VAL A 89 -4.49 -19.41 26.56
N ASN A 90 -3.57 -20.32 26.89
CA ASN A 90 -3.49 -20.94 28.21
C ASN A 90 -2.55 -20.20 29.18
N ASP A 91 -1.74 -19.26 28.69
CA ASP A 91 -0.90 -18.41 29.55
C ASP A 91 -1.75 -17.30 30.17
N PRO A 92 -1.88 -17.22 31.52
CA PRO A 92 -2.73 -16.22 32.16
C PRO A 92 -2.31 -14.78 31.88
N LEU A 93 -1.01 -14.50 31.71
CA LEU A 93 -0.52 -13.15 31.42
C LEU A 93 -0.81 -12.77 29.96
N MET A 94 -0.59 -13.70 29.04
CA MET A 94 -0.91 -13.47 27.62
C MET A 94 -2.42 -13.39 27.38
N SER A 95 -3.24 -14.13 28.16
CA SER A 95 -4.69 -13.98 28.11
C SER A 95 -5.14 -12.52 28.44
N GLN A 96 -4.52 -11.87 29.42
CA GLN A 96 -4.78 -10.45 29.72
C GLN A 96 -4.41 -9.52 28.55
N VAL A 97 -3.32 -9.85 27.82
CA VAL A 97 -2.96 -9.11 26.62
C VAL A 97 -4.04 -9.27 25.54
N LEU A 98 -4.54 -10.50 25.34
CA LEU A 98 -5.61 -10.78 24.39
C LEU A 98 -6.91 -10.04 24.74
N ASP A 99 -7.26 -9.99 26.02
CA ASP A 99 -8.44 -9.24 26.52
C ASP A 99 -8.28 -7.74 26.30
N SER A 100 -7.09 -7.18 26.53
CA SER A 100 -6.77 -5.78 26.27
C SER A 100 -6.89 -5.45 24.78
N ILE A 101 -6.36 -6.29 23.90
CA ILE A 101 -6.52 -6.15 22.44
C ILE A 101 -8.00 -6.20 22.04
N ALA A 102 -8.74 -7.18 22.58
CA ALA A 102 -10.18 -7.33 22.33
C ALA A 102 -10.97 -6.08 22.70
N ALA A 103 -10.70 -5.52 23.88
CA ALA A 103 -11.33 -4.29 24.35
C ALA A 103 -11.04 -3.08 23.44
N ARG A 104 -9.78 -2.91 23.01
CA ARG A 104 -9.37 -1.82 22.10
C ARG A 104 -10.04 -1.94 20.74
N VAL A 105 -10.00 -3.12 20.14
CA VAL A 105 -10.64 -3.36 18.84
C VAL A 105 -12.16 -3.19 18.91
N HIS A 106 -12.78 -3.58 20.04
CA HIS A 106 -14.21 -3.36 20.26
C HIS A 106 -14.56 -1.87 20.37
N ALA A 107 -13.77 -1.12 21.12
CA ALA A 107 -13.96 0.33 21.27
C ALA A 107 -13.78 1.06 19.94
N ALA A 108 -12.79 0.66 19.14
CA ALA A 108 -12.49 1.27 17.85
C ALA A 108 -13.55 1.03 16.76
N ARG A 109 -14.41 0.03 16.88
CA ARG A 109 -15.50 -0.24 15.90
C ARG A 109 -16.41 0.96 15.62
N LYS A 110 -16.47 1.91 16.56
CA LYS A 110 -17.30 3.14 16.45
C LYS A 110 -16.52 4.34 15.93
N VAL A 111 -15.19 4.33 16.02
CA VAL A 111 -14.35 5.52 15.81
C VAL A 111 -13.27 5.28 14.73
N GLY A 112 -13.05 4.03 14.32
CA GLY A 112 -11.92 3.62 13.48
C GLY A 112 -10.59 3.55 14.26
N GLY A 113 -9.53 3.14 13.61
CA GLY A 113 -8.16 3.23 14.12
C GLY A 113 -7.54 1.92 14.62
N HIS A 114 -8.32 0.91 15.04
CA HIS A 114 -7.75 -0.38 15.47
C HIS A 114 -8.44 -1.55 14.79
N ASP A 115 -7.67 -2.52 14.32
CA ASP A 115 -8.17 -3.77 13.76
C ASP A 115 -7.35 -4.98 14.22
N LEU A 116 -7.90 -6.16 14.03
CA LEU A 116 -7.35 -7.43 14.45
C LEU A 116 -7.33 -8.42 13.29
N LEU A 117 -6.18 -9.05 13.09
CA LEU A 117 -5.99 -10.19 12.20
C LEU A 117 -5.47 -11.36 13.03
N ALA A 118 -6.27 -12.41 13.17
CA ALA A 118 -5.89 -13.58 13.93
C ALA A 118 -5.59 -14.76 13.00
N TYR A 119 -4.48 -15.42 13.23
CA TYR A 119 -4.08 -16.67 12.61
C TYR A 119 -4.02 -17.75 13.67
N SER A 120 -4.57 -18.92 13.38
CA SER A 120 -4.52 -20.01 14.32
C SER A 120 -3.87 -21.24 13.73
N LEU A 121 -2.99 -21.84 14.51
CA LEU A 121 -2.41 -23.15 14.26
C LEU A 121 -3.24 -24.30 14.89
N SER A 122 -4.26 -23.95 15.72
CA SER A 122 -5.04 -24.91 16.47
C SER A 122 -6.49 -24.49 16.62
N THR A 123 -7.43 -25.41 16.31
CA THR A 123 -8.87 -25.17 16.53
C THR A 123 -9.21 -25.02 18.02
N ILE A 124 -8.39 -25.59 18.94
CA ILE A 124 -8.57 -25.45 20.39
C ILE A 124 -8.25 -24.01 20.81
N ALA A 125 -7.18 -23.43 20.26
CA ALA A 125 -6.81 -22.05 20.53
C ALA A 125 -7.91 -21.07 20.15
N ILE A 126 -8.56 -21.27 19.00
CA ILE A 126 -9.69 -20.44 18.56
C ILE A 126 -10.85 -20.45 19.58
N ARG A 127 -11.19 -21.65 20.11
CA ARG A 127 -12.31 -21.80 21.05
C ARG A 127 -12.05 -21.16 22.41
N LYS A 128 -10.79 -21.07 22.82
CA LYS A 128 -10.37 -20.49 24.10
C LYS A 128 -10.06 -19.01 24.05
N ALA A 129 -9.87 -18.44 22.85
CA ALA A 129 -9.61 -17.03 22.66
C ALA A 129 -10.87 -16.18 22.99
N PRO A 130 -10.71 -14.90 23.36
CA PRO A 130 -11.83 -14.00 23.54
C PRO A 130 -12.78 -13.97 22.33
N PRO A 131 -14.10 -13.77 22.49
CA PRO A 131 -15.09 -13.85 21.40
C PRO A 131 -14.81 -12.97 20.21
N VAL A 132 -14.12 -11.84 20.38
CA VAL A 132 -13.73 -10.95 19.28
C VAL A 132 -12.83 -11.65 18.26
N PHE A 133 -12.04 -12.62 18.70
CA PHE A 133 -11.17 -13.41 17.83
C PHE A 133 -11.97 -14.44 17.02
N SER A 134 -12.98 -15.08 17.59
CA SER A 134 -13.81 -16.06 16.89
C SER A 134 -14.81 -15.44 15.92
N ASN A 135 -15.27 -14.22 16.20
CA ASN A 135 -16.23 -13.49 15.36
C ASN A 135 -15.56 -12.77 14.18
N ARG A 136 -14.24 -12.65 14.16
CA ARG A 136 -13.47 -12.23 12.99
C ARG A 136 -12.92 -13.47 12.31
N GLN A 137 -12.85 -13.46 10.99
CA GLN A 137 -12.34 -14.59 10.21
C GLN A 137 -10.92 -14.97 10.70
N VAL A 138 -10.87 -15.90 11.66
CA VAL A 138 -9.60 -16.54 12.03
C VAL A 138 -9.18 -17.37 10.83
N LYS A 139 -8.13 -16.95 10.17
CA LYS A 139 -7.58 -17.74 9.06
C LYS A 139 -6.85 -18.93 9.64
N ASN A 140 -7.31 -20.15 9.29
CA ASN A 140 -6.58 -21.36 9.63
C ASN A 140 -5.30 -21.38 8.79
N ALA A 141 -4.15 -21.29 9.45
CA ALA A 141 -2.87 -21.32 8.76
C ALA A 141 -2.69 -22.61 7.93
N ALA A 142 -3.19 -23.74 8.41
CA ALA A 142 -3.15 -25.00 7.68
C ALA A 142 -3.92 -25.00 6.34
N SER A 143 -4.87 -24.08 6.14
CA SER A 143 -5.66 -23.99 4.90
C SER A 143 -5.03 -23.12 3.82
N LEU A 144 -3.91 -22.45 4.11
CA LEU A 144 -3.31 -21.47 3.18
C LEU A 144 -2.24 -22.08 2.23
N GLY A 145 -1.87 -23.36 2.39
CA GLY A 145 -0.89 -24.04 1.54
C GLY A 145 0.50 -24.14 2.14
N GLU A 146 1.55 -24.30 1.33
CA GLU A 146 2.93 -24.45 1.81
C GLU A 146 3.41 -23.22 2.60
N ASP A 147 4.21 -23.42 3.64
CA ASP A 147 4.57 -22.40 4.66
C ASP A 147 5.06 -21.06 4.09
N ARG A 148 5.89 -21.07 3.05
CA ARG A 148 6.37 -19.83 2.44
C ARG A 148 5.25 -19.02 1.77
N ILE A 149 4.29 -19.69 1.16
CA ILE A 149 3.12 -19.04 0.52
C ILE A 149 2.22 -18.44 1.60
N ILE A 150 2.07 -19.15 2.73
CA ILE A 150 1.30 -18.68 3.89
C ILE A 150 1.85 -17.34 4.39
N ALA A 151 3.15 -17.27 4.60
CA ALA A 151 3.79 -16.05 5.12
C ALA A 151 3.64 -14.86 4.16
N HIS A 152 3.74 -15.08 2.85
CA HIS A 152 3.47 -14.02 1.86
C HIS A 152 2.01 -13.57 1.88
N LYS A 153 1.06 -14.50 1.89
CA LYS A 153 -0.38 -14.19 1.98
C LYS A 153 -0.70 -13.42 3.26
N LEU A 154 -0.09 -13.77 4.40
CA LEU A 154 -0.23 -13.03 5.65
C LEU A 154 0.20 -11.57 5.48
N GLY A 155 1.37 -11.34 4.90
CA GLY A 155 1.87 -9.99 4.64
C GLY A 155 0.90 -9.16 3.77
N LEU A 156 0.36 -9.76 2.71
CA LEU A 156 -0.62 -9.09 1.83
C LEU A 156 -1.93 -8.77 2.55
N ILE A 157 -2.46 -9.70 3.34
CA ILE A 157 -3.70 -9.48 4.10
C ILE A 157 -3.48 -8.42 5.18
N ALA A 158 -2.32 -8.41 5.83
CA ALA A 158 -1.97 -7.38 6.80
C ALA A 158 -1.86 -6.00 6.15
N LEU A 159 -1.24 -5.89 4.98
CA LEU A 159 -1.20 -4.64 4.20
C LEU A 159 -2.60 -4.20 3.80
N HIS A 160 -3.44 -5.12 3.32
CA HIS A 160 -4.82 -4.81 2.95
C HIS A 160 -5.63 -4.28 4.16
N ARG A 161 -5.51 -4.91 5.33
CA ARG A 161 -6.15 -4.42 6.58
C ARG A 161 -5.62 -3.05 6.99
N THR A 162 -4.33 -2.82 6.85
CA THR A 162 -3.73 -1.50 7.09
C THR A 162 -4.33 -0.44 6.20
N ARG A 163 -4.55 -0.75 4.92
CA ARG A 163 -5.23 0.13 3.97
C ARG A 163 -6.62 0.54 4.49
N LEU A 164 -7.42 -0.44 4.93
CA LEU A 164 -8.78 -0.17 5.45
C LEU A 164 -8.75 0.71 6.71
N ILE A 165 -7.79 0.49 7.61
CA ILE A 165 -7.62 1.32 8.81
C ILE A 165 -7.28 2.76 8.44
N LEU A 166 -6.34 2.96 7.52
CA LEU A 166 -5.85 4.29 7.13
C LEU A 166 -6.84 5.07 6.28
N GLY A 167 -7.61 4.38 5.44
CA GLY A 167 -8.61 4.99 4.55
C GLY A 167 -9.99 5.16 5.18
N ALA A 168 -10.21 4.56 6.35
CA ALA A 168 -11.49 4.54 7.06
C ALA A 168 -12.65 4.09 6.14
N GLU A 169 -13.84 4.70 6.28
CA GLU A 169 -15.03 4.35 5.51
C GLU A 169 -14.95 4.67 4.00
N LYS A 170 -13.89 5.39 3.57
CA LYS A 170 -13.72 5.78 2.16
C LYS A 170 -13.09 4.70 1.29
N GLU A 171 -12.49 3.68 1.91
CA GLU A 171 -11.82 2.62 1.16
C GLU A 171 -12.77 1.43 0.93
N PRO A 172 -12.86 0.91 -0.31
CA PRO A 172 -13.65 -0.27 -0.59
C PRO A 172 -13.07 -1.51 0.11
N GLU A 173 -13.90 -2.47 0.47
CA GLU A 173 -13.42 -3.72 1.10
C GLU A 173 -12.46 -4.48 0.18
N THR A 174 -12.72 -4.51 -1.12
CA THR A 174 -11.88 -5.14 -2.14
C THR A 174 -11.05 -4.09 -2.87
N LEU A 175 -9.73 -4.30 -2.96
CA LEU A 175 -8.85 -3.43 -3.74
C LEU A 175 -8.76 -3.92 -5.18
N LYS A 176 -9.07 -3.05 -6.12
CA LYS A 176 -8.90 -3.32 -7.55
C LYS A 176 -7.47 -3.06 -8.01
N LEU A 177 -6.95 -3.97 -8.82
CA LEU A 177 -5.65 -3.87 -9.47
C LEU A 177 -5.86 -3.80 -10.97
N PHE A 178 -5.64 -2.64 -11.58
CA PHE A 178 -5.70 -2.50 -13.03
C PHE A 178 -4.40 -2.99 -13.65
N ILE A 179 -4.47 -4.05 -14.46
CA ILE A 179 -3.32 -4.69 -15.07
C ILE A 179 -3.21 -4.26 -16.54
N SER A 180 -2.39 -3.24 -16.80
CA SER A 180 -2.05 -2.80 -18.15
C SER A 180 -0.98 -3.69 -18.76
N HIS A 181 -1.24 -4.25 -19.95
CA HIS A 181 -0.31 -5.15 -20.62
C HIS A 181 -0.47 -5.13 -22.14
N ALA A 182 0.61 -5.38 -22.86
CA ALA A 182 0.54 -5.60 -24.30
C ALA A 182 0.02 -7.01 -24.60
N LYS A 183 -1.08 -7.12 -25.37
CA LYS A 183 -1.70 -8.43 -25.70
C LYS A 183 -0.75 -9.38 -26.45
N HIS A 184 0.29 -8.85 -27.09
CA HIS A 184 1.21 -9.65 -27.90
C HIS A 184 2.12 -10.54 -27.05
N ASP A 185 2.71 -10.02 -25.97
CA ASP A 185 3.73 -10.69 -25.16
C ASP A 185 3.52 -10.56 -23.64
N GLY A 186 2.52 -9.79 -23.20
CA GLY A 186 2.21 -9.57 -21.78
C GLY A 186 1.15 -10.51 -21.20
N ILE A 187 0.38 -11.23 -22.05
CA ILE A 187 -0.79 -11.99 -21.61
C ILE A 187 -0.45 -13.10 -20.62
N PHE A 188 0.69 -13.75 -20.78
CA PHE A 188 1.16 -14.81 -19.88
C PHE A 188 1.41 -14.26 -18.47
N PHE A 189 2.08 -13.11 -18.37
CA PHE A 189 2.36 -12.46 -17.10
C PHE A 189 1.08 -11.91 -16.44
N ALA A 190 0.16 -11.37 -17.25
CA ALA A 190 -1.13 -10.90 -16.76
C ALA A 190 -1.95 -12.04 -16.16
N GLN A 191 -2.02 -13.20 -16.82
CA GLN A 191 -2.70 -14.40 -16.32
C GLN A 191 -2.05 -14.95 -15.04
N ALA A 192 -0.72 -14.98 -14.97
CA ALA A 192 0.00 -15.41 -13.77
C ALA A 192 -0.33 -14.49 -12.57
N LEU A 193 -0.38 -13.18 -12.79
CA LEU A 193 -0.74 -12.22 -11.77
C LEU A 193 -2.21 -12.35 -11.36
N GLU A 194 -3.14 -12.50 -12.32
CA GLU A 194 -4.55 -12.75 -12.06
C GLU A 194 -4.78 -13.99 -11.19
N ASN A 195 -4.10 -15.09 -11.53
CA ASN A 195 -4.21 -16.32 -10.74
C ASN A 195 -3.76 -16.10 -9.29
N CYS A 196 -2.68 -15.36 -9.09
CA CYS A 196 -2.19 -15.03 -7.76
C CYS A 196 -3.17 -14.10 -6.99
N ILE A 197 -3.79 -13.14 -7.68
CA ILE A 197 -4.82 -12.25 -7.10
C ILE A 197 -6.05 -13.05 -6.68
N ARG A 198 -6.50 -13.99 -7.52
CA ARG A 198 -7.69 -14.82 -7.22
C ARG A 198 -7.56 -15.63 -5.92
N ASP A 199 -6.33 -15.94 -5.52
CA ASP A 199 -6.04 -16.61 -4.25
C ASP A 199 -6.18 -15.70 -3.02
N ILE A 200 -6.44 -14.41 -3.21
CA ILE A 200 -6.53 -13.38 -2.16
C ILE A 200 -7.88 -12.68 -2.29
N PRO A 201 -8.91 -13.10 -1.53
CA PRO A 201 -10.28 -12.58 -1.68
C PRO A 201 -10.41 -11.06 -1.50
N GLU A 202 -9.45 -10.45 -0.85
CA GLU A 202 -9.38 -9.02 -0.61
C GLU A 202 -8.92 -8.21 -1.83
N LEU A 203 -8.46 -8.89 -2.90
CA LEU A 203 -7.96 -8.26 -4.13
C LEU A 203 -8.80 -8.69 -5.33
N GLU A 204 -8.93 -7.81 -6.30
CA GLU A 204 -9.62 -8.05 -7.57
C GLU A 204 -8.73 -7.60 -8.73
N ALA A 205 -8.54 -8.48 -9.71
CA ALA A 205 -7.88 -8.13 -10.95
C ALA A 205 -8.87 -7.48 -11.90
N TRP A 206 -8.50 -6.34 -12.46
CA TRP A 206 -9.27 -5.64 -13.46
C TRP A 206 -8.38 -5.34 -14.67
N TYR A 207 -8.77 -5.75 -15.85
CA TYR A 207 -8.05 -5.46 -17.07
C TYR A 207 -8.94 -5.39 -18.30
N ASP A 208 -8.43 -4.68 -19.29
CA ASP A 208 -9.08 -4.20 -20.49
C ASP A 208 -9.89 -5.25 -21.29
N ALA A 209 -9.47 -6.54 -21.29
CA ALA A 209 -10.00 -7.50 -22.25
C ALA A 209 -11.40 -8.03 -21.92
N LYS A 210 -11.87 -7.95 -20.68
CA LYS A 210 -13.14 -8.54 -20.24
C LYS A 210 -14.16 -7.52 -19.72
N ASP A 211 -13.67 -6.37 -19.20
CA ASP A 211 -14.45 -5.53 -18.30
C ASP A 211 -14.76 -4.15 -18.87
N ILE A 212 -14.15 -3.75 -20.00
CA ILE A 212 -14.31 -2.40 -20.55
C ILE A 212 -14.75 -2.46 -22.01
N GLY A 213 -15.88 -1.80 -22.30
CA GLY A 213 -16.36 -1.57 -23.65
C GLY A 213 -15.43 -0.66 -24.48
N ASN A 214 -15.81 -0.33 -25.70
CA ASN A 214 -14.94 0.33 -26.69
C ASN A 214 -14.35 1.67 -26.27
N GLY A 215 -13.05 1.80 -26.40
CA GLY A 215 -12.19 2.97 -26.68
C GLY A 215 -12.26 4.20 -25.75
N GLU A 216 -13.38 4.86 -25.54
CA GLU A 216 -13.51 6.07 -24.72
C GLU A 216 -13.96 5.77 -23.28
N GLU A 217 -14.66 4.67 -23.06
CA GLU A 217 -15.18 4.26 -21.76
C GLU A 217 -14.06 3.85 -20.78
N TRP A 218 -12.94 3.31 -21.26
CA TRP A 218 -11.83 2.90 -20.42
C TRP A 218 -11.12 4.07 -19.73
N LEU A 219 -10.97 5.21 -20.45
CA LEU A 219 -10.35 6.41 -19.89
C LEU A 219 -11.16 6.98 -18.74
N ALA A 220 -12.47 7.05 -18.92
CA ALA A 220 -13.41 7.47 -17.88
C ALA A 220 -13.37 6.50 -16.69
N ALA A 221 -13.32 5.19 -16.95
CA ALA A 221 -13.26 4.17 -15.92
C ALA A 221 -11.95 4.24 -15.09
N ILE A 222 -10.79 4.48 -15.73
CA ILE A 222 -9.54 4.72 -14.99
C ILE A 222 -9.61 6.01 -14.18
N GLN A 223 -10.19 7.07 -14.72
CA GLN A 223 -10.36 8.34 -14.02
C GLN A 223 -11.28 8.20 -12.78
N GLU A 224 -12.37 7.48 -12.93
CA GLU A 224 -13.31 7.19 -11.83
C GLU A 224 -12.65 6.29 -10.76
N ALA A 225 -11.87 5.31 -11.18
CA ALA A 225 -11.14 4.39 -10.29
C ALA A 225 -9.90 5.03 -9.64
N ALA A 226 -9.49 6.23 -10.04
CA ALA A 226 -8.21 6.87 -9.67
C ALA A 226 -7.96 7.10 -8.17
N GLY A 227 -8.83 6.70 -7.29
CA GLY A 227 -8.64 6.77 -5.83
C GLY A 227 -8.74 5.44 -5.12
N ALA A 228 -9.31 4.43 -5.79
CA ALA A 228 -9.67 3.14 -5.21
C ALA A 228 -8.98 1.95 -5.92
N CYS A 229 -8.04 2.23 -6.81
CA CYS A 229 -7.39 1.24 -7.66
C CYS A 229 -5.87 1.46 -7.66
N VAL A 230 -5.11 0.38 -7.86
CA VAL A 230 -3.66 0.44 -8.13
C VAL A 230 -3.40 0.07 -9.57
N PHE A 231 -2.61 0.85 -10.26
CA PHE A 231 -2.20 0.59 -11.64
C PHE A 231 -0.93 -0.27 -11.68
N VAL A 232 -0.99 -1.41 -12.37
CA VAL A 232 0.14 -2.32 -12.56
C VAL A 232 0.49 -2.39 -14.04
N ALA A 233 1.61 -1.79 -14.44
CA ALA A 233 2.11 -1.83 -15.80
C ALA A 233 3.01 -3.06 -16.00
N LEU A 234 2.59 -4.02 -16.84
CA LEU A 234 3.44 -5.14 -17.24
C LEU A 234 4.30 -4.73 -18.44
N ARG A 235 5.47 -4.18 -18.14
CA ARG A 235 6.42 -3.68 -19.14
C ARG A 235 7.14 -4.82 -19.82
N THR A 236 6.59 -5.28 -20.94
CA THR A 236 7.21 -6.23 -21.88
C THR A 236 7.83 -5.49 -23.06
N ASN A 237 8.51 -6.22 -23.95
CA ASN A 237 9.11 -5.61 -25.14
C ASN A 237 8.08 -4.91 -26.04
N ALA A 238 6.86 -5.45 -26.15
CA ALA A 238 5.80 -4.85 -26.97
C ALA A 238 5.09 -3.67 -26.25
N TYR A 239 5.17 -3.57 -24.94
CA TYR A 239 4.44 -2.56 -24.15
C TYR A 239 4.76 -1.13 -24.62
N GLU A 240 6.04 -0.81 -24.80
CA GLU A 240 6.51 0.53 -25.18
C GLU A 240 6.13 0.94 -26.62
N PHE A 241 5.71 -0.02 -27.45
CA PHE A 241 5.27 0.23 -28.83
C PHE A 241 3.73 0.26 -28.96
N ARG A 242 3.00 0.13 -27.85
CA ARG A 242 1.53 0.17 -27.84
C ARG A 242 1.06 1.50 -27.28
N THR A 243 0.57 2.38 -28.16
CA THR A 243 0.06 3.69 -27.79
C THR A 243 -0.97 3.61 -26.66
N ILE A 244 -1.89 2.64 -26.72
CA ILE A 244 -2.92 2.44 -25.69
C ILE A 244 -2.30 2.18 -24.31
N CYS A 245 -1.27 1.33 -24.20
CA CYS A 245 -0.61 1.04 -22.93
C CYS A 245 0.13 2.27 -22.39
N LEU A 246 0.72 3.07 -23.27
CA LEU A 246 1.39 4.33 -22.89
C LEU A 246 0.38 5.37 -22.43
N ASP A 247 -0.75 5.48 -23.11
CA ASP A 247 -1.84 6.39 -22.74
C ASP A 247 -2.45 6.00 -21.39
N GLU A 248 -2.72 4.72 -21.16
CA GLU A 248 -3.15 4.18 -19.86
C GLU A 248 -2.17 4.56 -18.75
N PHE A 249 -0.88 4.32 -18.97
CA PHE A 249 0.17 4.67 -18.02
C PHE A 249 0.19 6.17 -17.73
N MET A 250 0.17 7.00 -18.75
CA MET A 250 0.21 8.46 -18.60
C MET A 250 -1.03 9.00 -17.90
N VAL A 251 -2.21 8.44 -18.18
CA VAL A 251 -3.45 8.81 -17.49
C VAL A 251 -3.38 8.44 -16.01
N ALA A 252 -2.99 7.22 -15.68
CA ALA A 252 -2.83 6.78 -14.30
C ALA A 252 -1.81 7.66 -13.55
N PHE A 253 -0.66 7.93 -14.20
CA PHE A 253 0.39 8.79 -13.65
C PHE A 253 -0.10 10.22 -13.41
N SER A 254 -0.81 10.81 -14.38
CA SER A 254 -1.34 12.18 -14.30
C SER A 254 -2.44 12.35 -13.24
N ASN A 255 -3.16 11.28 -12.94
CA ASN A 255 -4.17 11.28 -11.87
C ASN A 255 -3.58 10.98 -10.48
N GLY A 256 -2.25 10.81 -10.37
CA GLY A 256 -1.59 10.50 -9.09
C GLY A 256 -2.00 9.16 -8.51
N MET A 257 -2.35 8.19 -9.37
CA MET A 257 -2.69 6.85 -8.92
C MET A 257 -1.49 6.15 -8.28
N PRO A 258 -1.70 5.28 -7.31
CA PRO A 258 -0.67 4.33 -6.90
C PRO A 258 -0.31 3.45 -8.09
N MET A 259 0.99 3.31 -8.38
CA MET A 259 1.45 2.62 -9.59
C MET A 259 2.65 1.74 -9.28
N VAL A 260 2.73 0.60 -9.98
CA VAL A 260 3.89 -0.29 -9.99
C VAL A 260 4.19 -0.69 -11.44
N VAL A 261 5.45 -0.63 -11.81
CA VAL A 261 5.95 -1.20 -13.08
C VAL A 261 6.53 -2.58 -12.79
N VAL A 262 6.08 -3.55 -13.55
CA VAL A 262 6.61 -4.91 -13.53
C VAL A 262 7.48 -5.06 -14.77
N ASP A 263 8.79 -5.09 -14.58
CA ASP A 263 9.76 -5.20 -15.67
C ASP A 263 9.91 -6.67 -16.08
N ALA A 264 9.27 -7.00 -17.17
CA ALA A 264 9.28 -8.33 -17.81
C ALA A 264 9.99 -8.28 -19.17
N LEU A 265 10.96 -7.38 -19.35
CA LEU A 265 11.72 -7.25 -20.58
C LEU A 265 12.58 -8.49 -20.80
N MET A 266 12.37 -9.16 -21.92
CA MET A 266 13.18 -10.31 -22.35
C MET A 266 14.50 -9.89 -22.99
N GLN A 267 14.57 -8.65 -23.49
CA GLN A 267 15.76 -8.02 -24.08
C GLN A 267 15.90 -6.60 -23.56
N SER A 268 17.13 -6.11 -23.43
CA SER A 268 17.36 -4.72 -23.07
C SER A 268 16.84 -3.81 -24.17
N VAL A 269 15.83 -3.00 -23.85
CA VAL A 269 15.38 -1.93 -24.76
C VAL A 269 16.36 -0.78 -24.62
N SER A 270 17.10 -0.50 -25.71
CA SER A 270 18.01 0.63 -25.74
C SER A 270 17.28 1.88 -26.23
N GLY A 271 17.29 2.94 -25.41
CA GLY A 271 16.74 4.25 -25.75
C GLY A 271 15.92 4.87 -24.64
N PRO A 272 15.68 6.19 -24.69
CA PRO A 272 14.83 6.88 -23.73
C PRO A 272 13.37 6.46 -23.97
N SER A 273 12.70 6.02 -22.90
CA SER A 273 11.26 5.78 -22.95
C SER A 273 10.47 7.09 -23.00
N ALA A 274 9.38 7.10 -23.76
CA ALA A 274 8.46 8.24 -23.84
C ALA A 274 7.69 8.48 -22.52
N VAL A 275 7.65 7.47 -21.64
CA VAL A 275 6.93 7.53 -20.36
C VAL A 275 7.90 7.44 -19.17
N PRO A 276 7.56 8.04 -18.03
CA PRO A 276 8.45 8.12 -16.87
C PRO A 276 8.44 6.83 -16.04
N PHE A 277 8.71 5.66 -16.62
CA PHE A 277 8.75 4.39 -15.89
C PHE A 277 9.69 4.44 -14.68
N ALA A 278 10.83 5.13 -14.81
CA ALA A 278 11.81 5.26 -13.72
C ALA A 278 11.28 6.05 -12.50
N ALA A 279 10.20 6.83 -12.67
CA ALA A 279 9.57 7.56 -11.58
C ALA A 279 8.61 6.69 -10.73
N VAL A 280 8.40 5.44 -11.11
CA VAL A 280 7.46 4.51 -10.49
C VAL A 280 8.24 3.31 -9.95
N PRO A 281 7.87 2.70 -8.81
CA PRO A 281 8.52 1.47 -8.34
C PRO A 281 8.57 0.41 -9.44
N ASN A 282 9.77 -0.05 -9.72
CA ASN A 282 10.02 -1.09 -10.72
C ASN A 282 10.36 -2.41 -10.03
N ILE A 283 9.68 -3.47 -10.44
CA ILE A 283 9.91 -4.82 -9.94
C ILE A 283 10.24 -5.71 -11.12
N ARG A 284 11.43 -6.28 -11.12
CA ARG A 284 11.78 -7.29 -12.10
C ARG A 284 11.07 -8.59 -11.75
N ILE A 285 10.34 -9.15 -12.72
CA ILE A 285 9.83 -10.51 -12.61
C ILE A 285 11.03 -11.47 -12.78
N GLU A 286 11.40 -12.06 -11.66
CA GLU A 286 12.20 -13.29 -11.62
C GLU A 286 11.24 -14.43 -11.35
N ASP A 287 11.51 -15.62 -11.88
CA ASP A 287 10.61 -16.78 -11.89
C ASP A 287 9.75 -16.93 -10.62
N GLY A 288 8.43 -16.81 -10.78
CA GLY A 288 7.44 -17.14 -9.75
C GLY A 288 7.16 -16.09 -8.69
N ASN A 289 7.71 -14.86 -8.73
CA ASN A 289 7.62 -13.91 -7.61
C ASN A 289 6.47 -12.88 -7.72
N THR A 290 5.28 -13.32 -8.16
CA THR A 290 4.07 -12.49 -8.29
C THR A 290 3.63 -11.84 -6.97
N TYR A 291 3.85 -12.49 -5.82
CA TYR A 291 3.55 -11.91 -4.51
C TYR A 291 4.33 -10.61 -4.21
N ARG A 292 5.54 -10.44 -4.77
CA ARG A 292 6.28 -9.17 -4.63
C ARG A 292 5.59 -8.02 -5.35
N VAL A 293 4.98 -8.30 -6.50
CA VAL A 293 4.22 -7.30 -7.26
C VAL A 293 3.01 -6.85 -6.44
N LEU A 294 2.24 -7.79 -5.89
CA LEU A 294 1.08 -7.50 -5.06
C LEU A 294 1.47 -6.74 -3.78
N THR A 295 2.58 -7.13 -3.14
CA THR A 295 3.12 -6.42 -1.98
C THR A 295 3.45 -4.97 -2.32
N ALA A 296 4.13 -4.73 -3.43
CA ALA A 296 4.48 -3.38 -3.86
C ALA A 296 3.25 -2.55 -4.23
N ALA A 297 2.28 -3.16 -4.91
CA ALA A 297 1.01 -2.50 -5.27
C ALA A 297 0.26 -2.02 -4.02
N LEU A 298 0.08 -2.90 -3.02
CA LEU A 298 -0.54 -2.55 -1.75
C LEU A 298 0.26 -1.47 -0.99
N ARG A 299 1.57 -1.56 -1.00
CA ARG A 299 2.45 -0.56 -0.35
C ARG A 299 2.31 0.82 -0.99
N GLU A 300 2.25 0.91 -2.30
CA GLU A 300 2.06 2.20 -2.99
C GLU A 300 0.68 2.80 -2.66
N HIS A 301 -0.35 1.96 -2.55
CA HIS A 301 -1.66 2.44 -2.13
C HIS A 301 -1.66 2.95 -0.67
N ILE A 302 -1.08 2.18 0.25
CA ILE A 302 -0.93 2.59 1.65
C ILE A 302 -0.10 3.88 1.75
N ARG A 303 0.95 4.02 0.94
CA ARG A 303 1.75 5.23 0.89
C ARG A 303 0.90 6.45 0.52
N LEU A 304 0.03 6.32 -0.49
CA LEU A 304 -0.90 7.39 -0.84
C LEU A 304 -1.83 7.74 0.33
N LEU A 305 -2.36 6.76 1.04
CA LEU A 305 -3.22 6.99 2.21
C LEU A 305 -2.48 7.67 3.36
N LEU A 306 -1.25 7.23 3.66
CA LEU A 306 -0.41 7.88 4.68
C LEU A 306 -0.13 9.34 4.31
N MET A 307 0.19 9.61 3.05
CA MET A 307 0.41 10.98 2.57
C MET A 307 -0.85 11.82 2.65
N ARG A 308 -2.02 11.26 2.30
CA ARG A 308 -3.32 11.95 2.44
C ARG A 308 -3.63 12.26 3.89
N ASN A 309 -3.34 11.35 4.82
CA ASN A 309 -3.53 11.59 6.26
C ASN A 309 -2.62 12.72 6.75
N VAL A 310 -1.35 12.74 6.34
CA VAL A 310 -0.43 13.85 6.64
C VAL A 310 -0.93 15.16 6.05
N ALA A 311 -1.43 15.15 4.81
CA ALA A 311 -2.01 16.33 4.17
C ALA A 311 -3.27 16.81 4.88
N GLY A 312 -4.15 15.88 5.31
CA GLY A 312 -5.36 16.20 6.05
C GLY A 312 -5.12 16.80 7.43
N GLU A 313 -4.02 16.43 8.09
CA GLU A 313 -3.60 17.07 9.35
C GLU A 313 -3.17 18.54 9.15
N ARG A 314 -2.90 18.95 7.91
CA ARG A 314 -2.35 20.28 7.55
C ARG A 314 -3.34 21.22 6.90
N SER A 315 -4.34 20.68 6.19
CA SER A 315 -5.27 21.50 5.43
C SER A 315 -6.37 22.04 6.36
N ASP A 316 -6.47 23.36 6.45
CA ASP A 316 -7.74 23.99 6.74
C ASP A 316 -8.74 23.50 5.70
N ALA A 317 -9.89 22.99 6.14
CA ALA A 317 -10.89 22.29 5.30
C ALA A 317 -11.41 23.06 4.08
N THR A 318 -10.88 24.25 3.82
CA THR A 318 -11.32 25.19 2.79
C THR A 318 -10.57 25.11 1.46
N THR A 319 -9.32 24.57 1.45
CA THR A 319 -8.53 24.49 0.21
C THR A 319 -8.41 23.04 -0.25
N PRO A 320 -9.03 22.66 -1.37
CA PRO A 320 -8.87 21.32 -1.91
C PRO A 320 -7.40 21.07 -2.27
N SER A 321 -6.79 20.05 -1.70
CA SER A 321 -5.41 19.67 -1.98
C SER A 321 -5.34 18.36 -2.74
N GLN A 322 -4.43 18.30 -3.70
CA GLN A 322 -4.08 17.07 -4.39
C GLN A 322 -2.73 16.57 -3.88
N VAL A 323 -2.71 15.34 -3.42
CA VAL A 323 -1.49 14.67 -3.00
C VAL A 323 -0.93 13.86 -4.16
N TRP A 324 0.32 14.12 -4.52
CA TRP A 324 1.08 13.36 -5.49
C TRP A 324 2.07 12.44 -4.78
N LEU A 325 2.13 11.19 -5.21
CA LEU A 325 3.11 10.24 -4.69
C LEU A 325 4.56 10.62 -5.06
N ARG A 326 4.70 11.40 -6.14
CA ARG A 326 5.97 11.88 -6.71
C ARG A 326 5.77 13.23 -7.36
N LEU A 327 6.86 13.96 -7.57
CA LEU A 327 6.81 15.18 -8.38
C LEU A 327 6.33 14.83 -9.82
N PRO A 328 5.20 15.37 -10.29
CA PRO A 328 4.76 15.13 -11.65
C PRO A 328 5.73 15.78 -12.67
N SER A 329 5.97 15.08 -13.77
CA SER A 329 6.66 15.72 -14.91
C SER A 329 5.79 16.86 -15.49
N PRO A 330 6.39 17.83 -16.21
CA PRO A 330 5.61 18.88 -16.87
C PRO A 330 4.52 18.34 -17.82
N ALA A 331 4.77 17.22 -18.48
CA ALA A 331 3.79 16.56 -19.34
C ALA A 331 2.62 15.98 -18.51
N ALA A 332 2.93 15.28 -17.42
CA ALA A 332 1.91 14.74 -16.49
C ALA A 332 1.10 15.86 -15.83
N ALA A 333 1.77 16.95 -15.45
CA ALA A 333 1.10 18.13 -14.89
C ALA A 333 0.14 18.79 -15.89
N LYS A 334 0.55 18.93 -17.16
CA LYS A 334 -0.33 19.44 -18.23
C LYS A 334 -1.56 18.54 -18.43
N LEU A 335 -1.37 17.24 -18.49
CA LEU A 335 -2.47 16.29 -18.60
C LEU A 335 -3.40 16.38 -17.39
N ALA A 336 -2.86 16.40 -16.16
CA ALA A 336 -3.66 16.53 -14.95
C ALA A 336 -4.51 17.81 -14.93
N ILE A 337 -3.96 18.94 -15.39
CA ILE A 337 -4.70 20.19 -15.54
C ILE A 337 -5.80 20.04 -16.59
N ALA A 338 -5.49 19.45 -17.74
CA ALA A 338 -6.46 19.27 -18.83
C ALA A 338 -7.63 18.36 -18.41
N PHE A 339 -7.36 17.27 -17.71
CA PHE A 339 -8.40 16.33 -17.24
C PHE A 339 -9.24 16.88 -16.07
N ARG A 340 -8.74 17.86 -15.34
CA ARG A 340 -9.37 18.40 -14.13
C ARG A 340 -10.11 19.72 -14.35
N GLN A 341 -10.44 20.07 -15.56
CA GLN A 341 -11.13 21.33 -15.88
C GLN A 341 -12.40 21.60 -15.05
N ALA A 342 -13.01 20.55 -14.47
CA ALA A 342 -14.21 20.69 -13.65
C ALA A 342 -13.94 21.03 -12.17
N SER A 343 -12.75 20.79 -11.62
CA SER A 343 -12.40 21.12 -10.22
C SER A 343 -10.88 21.20 -10.02
N PRO A 344 -10.22 22.30 -10.40
CA PRO A 344 -8.80 22.46 -10.19
C PRO A 344 -8.52 22.52 -8.69
N SER A 345 -7.69 21.60 -8.18
CA SER A 345 -7.15 21.72 -6.83
C SER A 345 -6.15 22.86 -6.80
N ALA A 346 -6.39 23.85 -5.96
CA ALA A 346 -5.52 25.02 -5.86
C ALA A 346 -4.15 24.73 -5.26
N LEU A 347 -4.01 23.61 -4.54
CA LEU A 347 -2.76 23.19 -3.87
C LEU A 347 -2.37 21.79 -4.26
N TRP A 348 -1.15 21.61 -4.76
CA TRP A 348 -0.51 20.31 -4.99
C TRP A 348 0.56 20.04 -3.95
N LEU A 349 0.49 18.87 -3.31
CA LEU A 349 1.44 18.44 -2.30
C LEU A 349 2.29 17.28 -2.81
N VAL A 350 3.60 17.43 -2.75
CA VAL A 350 4.58 16.42 -3.21
C VAL A 350 5.56 16.06 -2.08
N PRO A 351 6.05 14.81 -2.02
CA PRO A 351 7.05 14.44 -1.02
C PRO A 351 8.39 15.12 -1.31
N LYS A 352 8.99 15.75 -0.29
CA LYS A 352 10.29 16.39 -0.40
C LYS A 352 11.40 15.37 -0.71
N ALA A 353 11.29 14.22 -0.09
CA ALA A 353 12.27 13.15 -0.12
C ALA A 353 12.64 12.63 -1.52
N GLN A 354 11.77 12.80 -2.51
CA GLN A 354 11.96 12.27 -3.86
C GLN A 354 11.98 13.36 -4.92
N THR A 355 12.19 14.60 -4.48
CA THR A 355 12.05 15.78 -5.35
C THR A 355 13.37 16.54 -5.37
N ARG A 356 13.95 16.70 -6.55
CA ARG A 356 15.12 17.57 -6.73
C ARG A 356 14.68 19.02 -6.61
N PRO A 357 15.41 19.86 -5.84
CA PRO A 357 15.03 21.26 -5.62
C PRO A 357 14.84 22.06 -6.92
N GLU A 358 15.67 21.80 -7.93
CA GLU A 358 15.61 22.47 -9.22
C GLU A 358 14.34 22.10 -10.01
N GLU A 359 14.01 20.81 -10.03
CA GLU A 359 12.80 20.30 -10.70
C GLU A 359 11.54 20.82 -10.00
N PHE A 360 11.55 20.88 -8.66
CA PHE A 360 10.46 21.45 -7.87
C PHE A 360 10.26 22.93 -8.19
N SER A 361 11.35 23.71 -8.16
CA SER A 361 11.29 25.15 -8.42
C SER A 361 10.76 25.43 -9.84
N ALA A 362 11.28 24.72 -10.84
CA ALA A 362 10.84 24.88 -12.22
C ALA A 362 9.36 24.54 -12.41
N LEU A 363 8.89 23.44 -11.79
CA LEU A 363 7.48 23.06 -11.86
C LEU A 363 6.58 24.04 -11.11
N ARG A 364 7.00 24.47 -9.92
CA ARG A 364 6.26 25.47 -9.11
C ARG A 364 6.07 26.77 -9.90
N ASP A 365 7.15 27.29 -10.47
CA ASP A 365 7.11 28.55 -11.20
C ASP A 365 6.21 28.43 -12.45
N TRP A 366 6.24 27.28 -13.13
CA TRP A 366 5.36 27.03 -14.26
C TRP A 366 3.88 26.89 -13.83
N LEU A 367 3.58 26.18 -12.72
CA LEU A 367 2.22 26.01 -12.20
C LEU A 367 1.61 27.35 -11.74
N ALA A 368 2.42 28.26 -11.21
CA ALA A 368 1.99 29.60 -10.83
C ALA A 368 1.50 30.43 -12.03
N THR A 369 1.92 30.09 -13.26
CA THR A 369 1.46 30.72 -14.50
C THR A 369 0.24 30.03 -15.12
N SER A 370 -0.22 28.91 -14.57
CA SER A 370 -1.41 28.20 -15.05
C SER A 370 -2.69 29.02 -14.80
N ASN A 371 -3.77 28.67 -15.49
CA ASN A 371 -5.06 29.34 -15.31
C ASN A 371 -6.15 28.30 -14.97
N PRO A 372 -6.66 28.25 -13.74
CA PRO A 372 -6.22 29.05 -12.58
C PRO A 372 -4.81 28.66 -12.09
N PRO A 373 -4.12 29.54 -11.36
CA PRO A 373 -2.82 29.25 -10.78
C PRO A 373 -2.91 28.09 -9.78
N ILE A 374 -1.88 27.24 -9.79
CA ILE A 374 -1.75 26.09 -8.89
C ILE A 374 -0.56 26.30 -7.99
N GLU A 375 -0.77 26.23 -6.69
CA GLU A 375 0.28 26.27 -5.70
C GLU A 375 0.93 24.88 -5.58
N LEU A 376 2.27 24.81 -5.59
CA LEU A 376 3.03 23.59 -5.34
C LEU A 376 3.79 23.74 -4.04
N ASP A 377 3.61 22.81 -3.11
CA ASP A 377 4.34 22.78 -1.83
C ASP A 377 4.78 21.37 -1.47
N TYR A 378 5.73 21.30 -0.55
CA TYR A 378 6.18 20.03 0.00
C TYR A 378 5.19 19.52 1.06
N LEU A 379 4.92 18.21 1.02
CA LEU A 379 4.07 17.55 2.00
C LEU A 379 4.62 17.71 3.44
N GLU A 380 5.97 17.69 3.58
CA GLU A 380 6.69 17.79 4.84
C GLU A 380 7.04 19.22 5.25
N SER A 381 6.70 20.24 4.45
CA SER A 381 6.98 21.63 4.84
C SER A 381 6.33 21.94 6.18
N ALA A 382 7.12 22.26 7.17
CA ALA A 382 6.63 22.71 8.48
C ALA A 382 5.90 24.05 8.29
N ARG A 383 4.66 24.15 8.74
CA ARG A 383 4.05 25.44 9.07
C ARG A 383 4.45 25.83 10.48
#